data_909b46d410a12784dc550379a112216b
#
_entry.id   909b46d410a12784dc550379a112216b
#
_cell.length_a   1.000
_cell.length_b   1.000
_cell.length_c   1.000
_cell.angle_alpha   90.00
_cell.angle_beta   90.00
_cell.angle_gamma   90.00
#
_symmetry.space_group_name_H-M   'P 1'
#
loop_
_entity.id
_entity.type
_entity.pdbx_description
1 polymer ?
#
loop_
_entity_poly.entity_id
_entity_poly.type
_entity_poly.pdbx_seq_one_letter_code
_entity_poly.pdbx_strand_id
1 'polypeptide(L)'
;VSFTIMNPPLLFSKRKEVKKISWIHGSIEEFLKDSSKRESHRRQLDAADTIVGISNKTSNSIKEVYPDYASKLQTVYNGYDFKTILEKSQEKIDIEIAPQSICTIGRIEENKGSDRVVEVIRLLHQEGKNYHLYFIGAGDMEKELKKRVKEYELEDYVHFLGYQKNPYQYLSQMKVLLSMSKQEGFPGVYVEALSLGLPFVSTDVGGAEELSQEGRFGQIIESNQEAAQAITNYMTSASN
;
A
#
# COMPACT_ATOMS: atom_id res chain seq x y z
N VAL A 1 -24.05 -6.58 1.62
CA VAL A 1 -22.59 -6.70 1.62
C VAL A 1 -22.07 -6.16 2.93
N SER A 2 -21.32 -6.97 3.69
CA SER A 2 -20.62 -6.52 4.88
C SER A 2 -19.15 -6.33 4.52
N PHE A 3 -18.66 -5.10 4.67
CA PHE A 3 -17.25 -4.77 4.49
C PHE A 3 -16.57 -4.87 5.85
N THR A 4 -15.62 -5.77 5.96
CA THR A 4 -14.88 -6.09 7.19
C THR A 4 -15.67 -6.84 8.26
N ILE A 5 -14.93 -7.49 9.11
CA ILE A 5 -15.30 -8.28 10.30
C ILE A 5 -16.26 -7.55 11.29
N MET A 6 -16.61 -6.30 11.02
CA MET A 6 -17.20 -5.39 11.99
C MET A 6 -18.71 -5.14 11.84
N ASN A 7 -19.44 -5.87 10.97
CA ASN A 7 -20.89 -5.68 10.83
C ASN A 7 -21.70 -6.97 11.02
N PRO A 8 -21.64 -7.59 12.21
CA PRO A 8 -22.36 -8.82 12.55
C PRO A 8 -23.86 -8.78 12.24
N PRO A 9 -24.61 -7.66 12.48
CA PRO A 9 -26.04 -7.65 12.29
C PRO A 9 -26.51 -8.01 10.88
N LEU A 10 -25.76 -7.63 9.85
CA LEU A 10 -26.12 -7.95 8.45
C LEU A 10 -25.93 -9.44 8.15
N LEU A 11 -24.87 -10.04 8.65
CA LEU A 11 -24.58 -11.48 8.47
C LEU A 11 -25.63 -12.34 9.17
N PHE A 12 -26.11 -11.93 10.35
CA PHE A 12 -27.11 -12.67 11.13
C PHE A 12 -28.57 -12.36 10.75
N SER A 13 -28.80 -11.63 9.66
CA SER A 13 -30.15 -11.41 9.15
C SER A 13 -30.84 -12.75 8.84
N LYS A 14 -32.10 -12.90 9.28
CA LYS A 14 -32.94 -14.09 9.03
C LYS A 14 -33.60 -14.09 7.65
N ARG A 15 -33.40 -13.05 6.82
CA ARG A 15 -33.95 -12.97 5.46
C ARG A 15 -33.26 -13.97 4.54
N LYS A 16 -33.97 -15.00 4.09
CA LYS A 16 -33.44 -16.09 3.27
C LYS A 16 -33.16 -15.67 1.81
N GLU A 17 -33.89 -14.68 1.32
CA GLU A 17 -33.78 -14.15 -0.05
C GLU A 17 -32.55 -13.24 -0.26
N VAL A 18 -31.85 -12.87 0.82
CA VAL A 18 -30.70 -11.97 0.77
C VAL A 18 -29.40 -12.78 0.78
N LYS A 19 -28.60 -12.64 -0.27
CA LYS A 19 -27.24 -13.19 -0.31
C LYS A 19 -26.32 -12.37 0.61
N LYS A 20 -25.56 -13.07 1.43
CA LYS A 20 -24.66 -12.51 2.42
C LYS A 20 -23.23 -12.70 1.97
N ILE A 21 -22.51 -11.60 1.79
CA ILE A 21 -21.10 -11.61 1.38
C ILE A 21 -20.28 -10.99 2.50
N SER A 22 -19.26 -11.73 2.95
CA SER A 22 -18.22 -11.22 3.84
C SER A 22 -17.00 -10.86 3.00
N TRP A 23 -16.61 -9.58 2.99
CA TRP A 23 -15.45 -9.10 2.24
C TRP A 23 -14.31 -8.74 3.18
N ILE A 24 -13.18 -9.45 3.05
CA ILE A 24 -12.02 -9.34 3.94
C ILE A 24 -10.92 -8.54 3.22
N HIS A 25 -10.53 -7.44 3.86
CA HIS A 25 -9.63 -6.43 3.30
C HIS A 25 -8.16 -6.55 3.75
N GLY A 26 -7.77 -7.61 4.43
CA GLY A 26 -6.39 -7.82 4.90
C GLY A 26 -6.10 -9.27 5.23
N SER A 27 -4.82 -9.62 5.42
CA SER A 27 -4.42 -10.93 5.92
C SER A 27 -5.03 -11.18 7.29
N ILE A 28 -5.43 -12.41 7.53
CA ILE A 28 -6.00 -12.88 8.81
C ILE A 28 -5.11 -13.93 9.50
N GLU A 29 -3.86 -14.04 9.11
CA GLU A 29 -2.90 -15.00 9.68
C GLU A 29 -2.72 -14.85 11.20
N GLU A 30 -2.92 -13.64 11.73
CA GLU A 30 -2.91 -13.41 13.18
C GLU A 30 -3.92 -14.31 13.94
N PHE A 31 -5.01 -14.73 13.30
CA PHE A 31 -6.01 -15.60 13.89
C PHE A 31 -5.53 -17.04 14.09
N LEU A 32 -4.43 -17.44 13.46
CA LEU A 32 -3.77 -18.70 13.77
C LEU A 32 -3.24 -18.72 15.21
N LYS A 33 -2.85 -17.54 15.72
CA LYS A 33 -2.24 -17.38 17.06
C LYS A 33 -3.27 -17.13 18.17
N ASP A 34 -4.48 -16.68 17.83
CA ASP A 34 -5.54 -16.34 18.78
C ASP A 34 -6.80 -17.17 18.52
N SER A 35 -6.97 -18.25 19.28
CA SER A 35 -8.09 -19.18 19.13
C SER A 35 -9.45 -18.55 19.44
N SER A 36 -9.51 -17.58 20.37
CA SER A 36 -10.77 -16.93 20.74
C SER A 36 -11.27 -15.96 19.66
N LYS A 37 -10.36 -15.19 19.09
CA LYS A 37 -10.65 -14.33 17.93
C LYS A 37 -11.02 -15.18 16.72
N ARG A 38 -10.29 -16.28 16.47
CA ARG A 38 -10.58 -17.21 15.38
C ARG A 38 -11.99 -17.78 15.46
N GLU A 39 -12.42 -18.22 16.64
CA GLU A 39 -13.76 -18.79 16.85
C GLU A 39 -14.86 -17.73 16.69
N SER A 40 -14.64 -16.51 17.20
CA SER A 40 -15.56 -15.40 17.00
C SER A 40 -15.71 -15.01 15.52
N HIS A 41 -14.60 -14.97 14.80
CA HIS A 41 -14.57 -14.68 13.36
C HIS A 41 -15.22 -15.82 12.55
N ARG A 42 -14.96 -17.09 12.92
CA ARG A 42 -15.57 -18.25 12.29
C ARG A 42 -17.09 -18.17 12.28
N ARG A 43 -17.72 -17.83 13.40
CA ARG A 43 -19.19 -17.67 13.50
C ARG A 43 -19.74 -16.61 12.54
N GLN A 44 -18.99 -15.57 12.26
CA GLN A 44 -19.37 -14.54 11.28
C GLN A 44 -19.27 -15.08 9.84
N LEU A 45 -18.20 -15.84 9.54
CA LEU A 45 -17.99 -16.42 8.23
C LEU A 45 -18.97 -17.58 7.94
N ASP A 46 -19.41 -18.33 8.96
CA ASP A 46 -20.46 -19.35 8.82
C ASP A 46 -21.76 -18.76 8.28
N ALA A 47 -22.10 -17.54 8.70
CA ALA A 47 -23.30 -16.85 8.27
C ALA A 47 -23.23 -16.28 6.84
N ALA A 48 -22.05 -16.27 6.22
CA ALA A 48 -21.87 -15.76 4.86
C ALA A 48 -22.13 -16.85 3.81
N ASP A 49 -22.85 -16.50 2.75
CA ASP A 49 -23.02 -17.34 1.55
C ASP A 49 -21.75 -17.36 0.69
N THR A 50 -21.01 -16.24 0.68
CA THR A 50 -19.76 -16.07 -0.04
C THR A 50 -18.77 -15.28 0.83
N ILE A 51 -17.52 -15.69 0.79
CA ILE A 51 -16.40 -14.99 1.43
C ILE A 51 -15.53 -14.44 0.30
N VAL A 52 -15.17 -13.17 0.37
CA VAL A 52 -14.31 -12.51 -0.61
C VAL A 52 -13.03 -12.06 0.05
N GLY A 53 -11.90 -12.52 -0.48
CA GLY A 53 -10.58 -11.95 -0.17
C GLY A 53 -10.22 -10.88 -1.21
N ILE A 54 -9.68 -9.75 -0.74
CA ILE A 54 -9.34 -8.60 -1.60
C ILE A 54 -8.12 -8.84 -2.50
N SER A 55 -7.32 -9.87 -2.19
CA SER A 55 -6.13 -10.29 -2.91
C SER A 55 -5.96 -11.80 -2.81
N ASN A 56 -5.09 -12.39 -3.64
CA ASN A 56 -4.74 -13.79 -3.51
C ASN A 56 -4.05 -14.08 -2.17
N LYS A 57 -3.17 -13.18 -1.70
CA LYS A 57 -2.54 -13.28 -0.39
C LYS A 57 -3.59 -13.33 0.73
N THR A 58 -4.58 -12.43 0.71
CA THR A 58 -5.70 -12.47 1.65
C THR A 58 -6.50 -13.77 1.54
N SER A 59 -6.83 -14.20 0.32
CA SER A 59 -7.56 -15.45 0.11
C SER A 59 -6.79 -16.67 0.58
N ASN A 60 -5.48 -16.71 0.39
CA ASN A 60 -4.63 -17.79 0.88
C ASN A 60 -4.58 -17.80 2.40
N SER A 61 -4.46 -16.65 3.06
CA SER A 61 -4.53 -16.57 4.52
C SER A 61 -5.89 -17.08 5.06
N ILE A 62 -6.99 -16.80 4.35
CA ILE A 62 -8.32 -17.33 4.71
C ILE A 62 -8.36 -18.86 4.58
N LYS A 63 -7.81 -19.42 3.51
CA LYS A 63 -7.73 -20.88 3.32
C LYS A 63 -6.89 -21.56 4.39
N GLU A 64 -5.81 -20.94 4.81
CA GLU A 64 -4.93 -21.45 5.86
C GLU A 64 -5.63 -21.46 7.22
N VAL A 65 -6.27 -20.34 7.59
CA VAL A 65 -6.98 -20.23 8.88
C VAL A 65 -8.26 -21.05 8.90
N TYR A 66 -8.98 -21.14 7.77
CA TYR A 66 -10.28 -21.78 7.62
C TYR A 66 -10.38 -22.61 6.34
N PRO A 67 -9.75 -23.78 6.26
CA PRO A 67 -9.75 -24.62 5.06
C PRO A 67 -11.15 -25.06 4.62
N ASP A 68 -12.08 -25.18 5.57
CA ASP A 68 -13.48 -25.61 5.33
C ASP A 68 -14.25 -24.61 4.45
N TYR A 69 -13.81 -23.37 4.36
CA TYR A 69 -14.50 -22.33 3.58
C TYR A 69 -13.99 -22.18 2.14
N ALA A 70 -13.06 -23.02 1.69
CA ALA A 70 -12.50 -22.94 0.34
C ALA A 70 -13.57 -22.95 -0.77
N SER A 71 -14.68 -23.69 -0.58
CA SER A 71 -15.76 -23.79 -1.58
C SER A 71 -16.60 -22.52 -1.73
N LYS A 72 -16.62 -21.63 -0.73
CA LYS A 72 -17.35 -20.36 -0.76
C LYS A 72 -16.45 -19.14 -0.81
N LEU A 73 -15.12 -19.34 -0.93
CA LEU A 73 -14.14 -18.29 -1.01
C LEU A 73 -13.87 -17.89 -2.46
N GLN A 74 -13.83 -16.59 -2.70
CA GLN A 74 -13.48 -16.00 -3.99
C GLN A 74 -12.50 -14.84 -3.79
N THR A 75 -11.58 -14.64 -4.73
CA THR A 75 -10.75 -13.43 -4.78
C THR A 75 -11.43 -12.40 -5.68
N VAL A 76 -11.68 -11.21 -5.16
CA VAL A 76 -12.23 -10.09 -5.93
C VAL A 76 -11.46 -8.84 -5.57
N TYR A 77 -10.73 -8.30 -6.53
CA TYR A 77 -9.98 -7.06 -6.37
C TYR A 77 -10.88 -5.84 -6.32
N ASN A 78 -10.38 -4.74 -5.73
CA ASN A 78 -11.07 -3.45 -5.82
C ASN A 78 -11.10 -2.96 -7.26
N GLY A 79 -12.22 -2.33 -7.65
CA GLY A 79 -12.33 -1.59 -8.90
C GLY A 79 -11.72 -0.19 -8.78
N TYR A 80 -11.11 0.28 -9.87
CA TYR A 80 -10.53 1.62 -9.98
C TYR A 80 -11.04 2.35 -11.21
N ASP A 81 -11.29 3.64 -11.06
CA ASP A 81 -11.64 4.53 -12.17
C ASP A 81 -10.36 5.11 -12.81
N PHE A 82 -9.74 4.31 -13.67
CA PHE A 82 -8.51 4.70 -14.35
C PHE A 82 -8.67 5.95 -15.22
N LYS A 83 -9.87 6.21 -15.77
CA LYS A 83 -10.14 7.41 -16.53
C LYS A 83 -10.02 8.65 -15.65
N THR A 84 -10.67 8.65 -14.50
CA THR A 84 -10.57 9.75 -13.53
C THR A 84 -9.14 9.94 -13.02
N ILE A 85 -8.39 8.86 -12.78
CA ILE A 85 -6.98 8.96 -12.37
C ILE A 85 -6.14 9.67 -13.43
N LEU A 86 -6.26 9.26 -14.70
CA LEU A 86 -5.56 9.86 -15.83
C LEU A 86 -5.96 11.34 -16.04
N GLU A 87 -7.24 11.67 -16.01
CA GLU A 87 -7.71 13.04 -16.14
C GLU A 87 -7.13 13.95 -15.05
N LYS A 88 -7.20 13.50 -13.78
CA LYS A 88 -6.67 14.26 -12.65
C LYS A 88 -5.15 14.36 -12.63
N SER A 89 -4.44 13.42 -13.21
CA SER A 89 -2.98 13.48 -13.29
C SER A 89 -2.47 14.60 -14.20
N GLN A 90 -3.33 15.11 -15.10
CA GLN A 90 -3.00 16.22 -16.01
C GLN A 90 -3.21 17.60 -15.38
N GLU A 91 -3.79 17.69 -14.18
CA GLU A 91 -3.96 18.94 -13.47
C GLU A 91 -2.59 19.54 -13.11
N LYS A 92 -2.47 20.86 -13.18
CA LYS A 92 -1.22 21.54 -12.85
C LYS A 92 -0.98 21.55 -11.33
N ILE A 93 0.27 21.45 -10.95
CA ILE A 93 0.74 21.70 -9.59
C ILE A 93 1.49 23.03 -9.53
N ASP A 94 1.46 23.66 -8.35
CA ASP A 94 2.06 24.98 -8.12
C ASP A 94 3.52 24.90 -7.61
N ILE A 95 4.11 23.69 -7.64
CA ILE A 95 5.50 23.46 -7.22
C ILE A 95 6.27 22.78 -8.33
N GLU A 96 7.56 23.03 -8.39
CA GLU A 96 8.48 22.29 -9.26
C GLU A 96 8.91 20.98 -8.59
N ILE A 97 8.79 19.88 -9.30
CA ILE A 97 9.25 18.55 -8.85
C ILE A 97 10.64 18.30 -9.42
N ALA A 98 11.58 17.91 -8.56
CA ALA A 98 12.93 17.58 -8.98
C ALA A 98 12.94 16.40 -9.98
N PRO A 99 13.83 16.38 -10.99
CA PRO A 99 13.82 15.34 -12.03
C PRO A 99 14.01 13.92 -11.51
N GLN A 100 14.78 13.75 -10.43
CA GLN A 100 15.05 12.46 -9.79
C GLN A 100 14.28 12.34 -8.48
N SER A 101 12.95 12.20 -8.59
CA SER A 101 12.02 12.25 -7.48
C SER A 101 11.40 10.89 -7.15
N ILE A 102 11.34 10.63 -5.86
CA ILE A 102 10.70 9.49 -5.21
C ILE A 102 9.47 10.03 -4.49
N CYS A 103 8.37 9.32 -4.51
CA CYS A 103 7.26 9.65 -3.63
C CYS A 103 6.93 8.53 -2.65
N THR A 104 6.35 8.90 -1.53
CA THR A 104 5.57 8.01 -0.68
C THR A 104 4.22 8.67 -0.42
N ILE A 105 3.14 7.87 -0.44
CA ILE A 105 1.78 8.41 -0.32
C ILE A 105 0.99 7.64 0.74
N GLY A 106 0.32 8.39 1.60
CA GLY A 106 -0.52 7.86 2.67
C GLY A 106 -0.33 8.60 3.99
N ARG A 107 -0.83 8.00 5.07
CA ARG A 107 -0.64 8.55 6.41
C ARG A 107 0.83 8.44 6.84
N ILE A 108 1.35 9.49 7.44
CA ILE A 108 2.72 9.51 7.98
C ILE A 108 2.66 8.90 9.38
N GLU A 109 2.78 7.58 9.46
CA GLU A 109 2.63 6.79 10.68
C GLU A 109 3.58 5.58 10.69
N GLU A 110 3.76 4.98 11.86
CA GLU A 110 4.68 3.83 12.06
C GLU A 110 4.28 2.62 11.21
N ASN A 111 2.98 2.32 11.08
CA ASN A 111 2.51 1.19 10.27
C ASN A 111 2.84 1.34 8.78
N LYS A 112 2.98 2.57 8.29
CA LYS A 112 3.40 2.88 6.91
C LYS A 112 4.92 2.86 6.73
N GLY A 113 5.69 2.63 7.80
CA GLY A 113 7.15 2.59 7.76
C GLY A 113 7.76 3.93 7.34
N SER A 114 7.11 5.05 7.72
CA SER A 114 7.53 6.40 7.31
C SER A 114 8.94 6.75 7.78
N ASP A 115 9.37 6.20 8.91
CA ASP A 115 10.74 6.29 9.41
C ASP A 115 11.75 5.55 8.53
N ARG A 116 11.38 4.35 8.03
CA ARG A 116 12.20 3.56 7.12
C ARG A 116 12.35 4.26 5.76
N VAL A 117 11.30 4.96 5.30
CA VAL A 117 11.36 5.75 4.06
C VAL A 117 12.44 6.83 4.16
N VAL A 118 12.51 7.58 5.28
CA VAL A 118 13.57 8.58 5.52
C VAL A 118 14.96 7.92 5.58
N GLU A 119 15.05 6.75 6.21
CA GLU A 119 16.30 6.00 6.30
C GLU A 119 16.81 5.54 4.92
N VAL A 120 15.94 5.13 4.01
CA VAL A 120 16.30 4.80 2.63
C VAL A 120 16.92 6.00 1.90
N ILE A 121 16.33 7.21 2.08
CA ILE A 121 16.90 8.42 1.48
C ILE A 121 18.27 8.76 2.09
N ARG A 122 18.42 8.58 3.39
CA ARG A 122 19.72 8.75 4.05
C ARG A 122 20.79 7.84 3.45
N LEU A 123 20.48 6.56 3.23
CA LEU A 123 21.38 5.61 2.59
C LEU A 123 21.78 6.05 1.18
N LEU A 124 20.81 6.44 0.37
CA LEU A 124 21.03 6.93 -1.00
C LEU A 124 21.91 8.17 -1.00
N HIS A 125 21.67 9.12 -0.10
CA HIS A 125 22.48 10.33 0.02
C HIS A 125 23.93 10.03 0.45
N GLN A 126 24.14 9.08 1.36
CA GLN A 126 25.48 8.60 1.75
C GLN A 126 26.25 7.97 0.58
N GLU A 127 25.57 7.43 -0.42
CA GLU A 127 26.14 6.92 -1.67
C GLU A 127 26.38 8.03 -2.72
N GLY A 128 26.14 9.29 -2.36
CA GLY A 128 26.27 10.43 -3.29
C GLY A 128 25.11 10.57 -4.28
N LYS A 129 23.95 9.95 -4.00
CA LYS A 129 22.73 10.03 -4.81
C LYS A 129 21.86 11.19 -4.31
N ASN A 130 21.75 12.25 -5.09
CA ASN A 130 20.96 13.44 -4.74
C ASN A 130 19.52 13.29 -5.21
N TYR A 131 18.82 12.22 -4.77
CA TYR A 131 17.41 11.98 -5.08
C TYR A 131 16.51 12.72 -4.09
N HIS A 132 15.38 13.23 -4.59
CA HIS A 132 14.40 13.94 -3.78
C HIS A 132 13.24 13.02 -3.38
N LEU A 133 12.84 13.09 -2.12
CA LEU A 133 11.68 12.38 -1.59
C LEU A 133 10.53 13.34 -1.32
N TYR A 134 9.34 12.98 -1.77
CA TYR A 134 8.11 13.72 -1.51
C TYR A 134 7.13 12.88 -0.69
N PHE A 135 6.86 13.30 0.54
CA PHE A 135 5.75 12.77 1.34
C PHE A 135 4.45 13.42 0.90
N ILE A 136 3.51 12.61 0.36
CA ILE A 136 2.17 13.04 -0.04
C ILE A 136 1.17 12.51 0.97
N GLY A 137 0.87 13.28 1.98
CA GLY A 137 0.01 12.90 3.10
C GLY A 137 0.40 13.62 4.38
N ALA A 138 -0.30 13.30 5.46
CA ALA A 138 -0.04 13.84 6.79
C ALA A 138 -0.19 12.74 7.85
N GLY A 139 0.34 12.95 9.04
CA GLY A 139 0.20 12.01 10.15
C GLY A 139 1.05 12.37 11.36
N ASP A 140 0.88 11.57 12.40
CA ASP A 140 1.40 11.89 13.75
C ASP A 140 2.94 11.89 13.81
N MET A 141 3.60 11.13 12.92
CA MET A 141 5.07 11.06 12.87
C MET A 141 5.71 12.25 12.12
N GLU A 142 4.96 13.10 11.44
CA GLU A 142 5.53 14.16 10.58
C GLU A 142 6.51 15.06 11.33
N LYS A 143 6.15 15.47 12.55
CA LYS A 143 7.01 16.34 13.39
C LYS A 143 8.32 15.66 13.76
N GLU A 144 8.27 14.38 14.11
CA GLU A 144 9.46 13.58 14.44
C GLU A 144 10.34 13.37 13.21
N LEU A 145 9.72 13.05 12.06
CA LEU A 145 10.47 12.85 10.82
C LEU A 145 11.15 14.13 10.34
N LYS A 146 10.51 15.30 10.44
CA LYS A 146 11.15 16.59 10.13
C LYS A 146 12.39 16.85 11.01
N LYS A 147 12.35 16.45 12.29
CA LYS A 147 13.52 16.55 13.17
C LYS A 147 14.63 15.62 12.70
N ARG A 148 14.29 14.36 12.36
CA ARG A 148 15.24 13.36 11.86
C ARG A 148 15.87 13.77 10.52
N VAL A 149 15.06 14.32 9.61
CA VAL A 149 15.51 14.88 8.33
C VAL A 149 16.58 15.96 8.54
N LYS A 150 16.35 16.85 9.52
CA LYS A 150 17.33 17.88 9.90
C LYS A 150 18.59 17.29 10.53
N GLU A 151 18.46 16.29 11.42
CA GLU A 151 19.61 15.59 12.01
C GLU A 151 20.48 14.87 10.97
N TYR A 152 19.89 14.47 9.84
CA TYR A 152 20.57 13.82 8.71
C TYR A 152 21.03 14.80 7.63
N GLU A 153 20.81 16.12 7.81
CA GLU A 153 21.13 17.16 6.82
C GLU A 153 20.48 16.91 5.45
N LEU A 154 19.18 16.49 5.47
CA LEU A 154 18.41 16.11 4.28
C LEU A 154 17.28 17.11 3.95
N GLU A 155 17.25 18.30 4.55
CA GLU A 155 16.17 19.28 4.38
C GLU A 155 15.95 19.68 2.93
N ASP A 156 17.00 19.74 2.12
CA ASP A 156 16.95 20.07 0.70
C ASP A 156 16.42 18.91 -0.16
N TYR A 157 16.39 17.67 0.37
CA TYR A 157 16.04 16.46 -0.36
C TYR A 157 14.73 15.82 0.07
N VAL A 158 14.19 16.16 1.24
CA VAL A 158 12.95 15.57 1.78
C VAL A 158 11.86 16.62 1.94
N HIS A 159 10.80 16.46 1.17
CA HIS A 159 9.70 17.41 1.05
C HIS A 159 8.41 16.83 1.62
N PHE A 160 7.73 17.58 2.49
CA PHE A 160 6.44 17.22 3.08
C PHE A 160 5.35 18.08 2.43
N LEU A 161 4.54 17.49 1.53
CA LEU A 161 3.50 18.19 0.78
C LEU A 161 2.18 18.29 1.55
N GLY A 162 2.07 17.61 2.71
CA GLY A 162 0.82 17.51 3.43
C GLY A 162 -0.24 16.68 2.70
N TYR A 163 -1.47 16.70 3.21
CA TYR A 163 -2.58 16.02 2.57
C TYR A 163 -2.94 16.70 1.25
N GLN A 164 -3.00 15.90 0.18
CA GLN A 164 -3.37 16.35 -1.15
C GLN A 164 -4.71 15.74 -1.57
N LYS A 165 -5.67 16.60 -1.94
CA LYS A 165 -6.99 16.15 -2.43
C LYS A 165 -6.88 15.42 -3.76
N ASN A 166 -5.96 15.86 -4.62
CA ASN A 166 -5.60 15.22 -5.87
C ASN A 166 -4.11 14.82 -5.83
N PRO A 167 -3.76 13.60 -5.41
CA PRO A 167 -2.36 13.15 -5.40
C PRO A 167 -1.84 12.78 -6.79
N TYR A 168 -2.70 12.48 -7.76
CA TYR A 168 -2.33 11.95 -9.06
C TYR A 168 -1.49 12.92 -9.89
N GLN A 169 -1.72 14.22 -9.77
CA GLN A 169 -0.93 15.28 -10.41
C GLN A 169 0.54 15.30 -9.94
N TYR A 170 0.80 14.84 -8.71
CA TYR A 170 2.16 14.65 -8.19
C TYR A 170 2.74 13.31 -8.63
N LEU A 171 1.97 12.21 -8.50
CA LEU A 171 2.41 10.86 -8.88
C LEU A 171 2.88 10.81 -10.34
N SER A 172 2.19 11.50 -11.25
CA SER A 172 2.53 11.51 -12.68
C SER A 172 3.89 12.16 -13.00
N GLN A 173 4.48 12.89 -12.05
CA GLN A 173 5.79 13.54 -12.20
C GLN A 173 6.91 12.82 -11.44
N MET A 174 6.60 11.77 -10.70
CA MET A 174 7.58 10.99 -9.94
C MET A 174 8.21 9.90 -10.80
N LYS A 175 9.34 9.38 -10.34
CA LYS A 175 10.06 8.28 -11.02
C LYS A 175 9.80 6.91 -10.37
N VAL A 176 9.53 6.88 -9.06
CA VAL A 176 9.26 5.65 -8.31
C VAL A 176 8.43 5.96 -7.07
N LEU A 177 7.48 5.08 -6.77
CA LEU A 177 6.76 5.05 -5.51
C LEU A 177 7.53 4.15 -4.52
N LEU A 178 7.88 4.69 -3.35
CA LEU A 178 8.48 3.91 -2.26
C LEU A 178 7.45 3.70 -1.14
N SER A 179 7.25 2.46 -0.74
CA SER A 179 6.42 2.09 0.41
C SER A 179 7.12 1.08 1.30
N MET A 180 7.28 1.43 2.57
CA MET A 180 7.92 0.59 3.57
C MET A 180 6.92 0.08 4.62
N SER A 181 5.64 -0.06 4.22
CA SER A 181 4.54 -0.46 5.10
C SER A 181 4.80 -1.79 5.78
N LYS A 182 4.36 -1.89 7.04
CA LYS A 182 4.42 -3.15 7.81
C LYS A 182 3.26 -4.08 7.48
N GLN A 183 2.10 -3.51 7.11
CA GLN A 183 0.89 -4.26 6.80
C GLN A 183 -0.02 -3.47 5.86
N GLU A 184 -0.52 -4.16 4.84
CA GLU A 184 -1.56 -3.68 3.91
C GLU A 184 -2.53 -4.84 3.59
N GLY A 185 -3.73 -4.51 3.15
CA GLY A 185 -4.65 -5.52 2.58
C GLY A 185 -4.42 -5.68 1.08
N PHE A 186 -4.74 -4.62 0.34
CA PHE A 186 -4.42 -4.45 -1.08
C PHE A 186 -4.14 -2.97 -1.30
N PRO A 187 -2.87 -2.59 -1.48
CA PRO A 187 -2.49 -1.18 -1.48
C PRO A 187 -2.95 -0.49 -2.78
N GLY A 188 -4.08 0.22 -2.70
CA GLY A 188 -4.68 0.91 -3.83
C GLY A 188 -3.74 1.89 -4.51
N VAL A 189 -2.88 2.54 -3.73
CA VAL A 189 -1.90 3.49 -4.24
C VAL A 189 -0.91 2.87 -5.25
N TYR A 190 -0.64 1.55 -5.17
CA TYR A 190 0.23 0.89 -6.16
C TYR A 190 -0.51 0.74 -7.49
N VAL A 191 -1.81 0.41 -7.46
CA VAL A 191 -2.65 0.36 -8.68
C VAL A 191 -2.74 1.74 -9.32
N GLU A 192 -2.93 2.79 -8.50
CA GLU A 192 -2.95 4.18 -8.94
C GLU A 192 -1.62 4.60 -9.58
N ALA A 193 -0.49 4.30 -8.92
CA ALA A 193 0.85 4.56 -9.45
C ALA A 193 1.10 3.83 -10.78
N LEU A 194 0.83 2.53 -10.82
CA LEU A 194 1.00 1.72 -12.03
C LEU A 194 0.13 2.20 -13.19
N SER A 195 -1.10 2.69 -12.92
CA SER A 195 -1.98 3.25 -13.96
C SER A 195 -1.41 4.53 -14.59
N LEU A 196 -0.49 5.20 -13.91
CA LEU A 196 0.24 6.37 -14.39
C LEU A 196 1.64 6.02 -14.92
N GLY A 197 1.97 4.73 -15.04
CA GLY A 197 3.28 4.27 -15.48
C GLY A 197 4.39 4.38 -14.43
N LEU A 198 4.02 4.65 -13.17
CA LEU A 198 4.97 4.81 -12.07
C LEU A 198 5.24 3.44 -11.41
N PRO A 199 6.46 2.89 -11.49
CA PRO A 199 6.83 1.66 -10.79
C PRO A 199 6.89 1.88 -9.27
N PHE A 200 6.84 0.78 -8.51
CA PHE A 200 6.95 0.86 -7.06
C PHE A 200 8.06 -0.03 -6.48
N VAL A 201 8.58 0.39 -5.34
CA VAL A 201 9.44 -0.39 -4.45
C VAL A 201 8.71 -0.56 -3.13
N SER A 202 8.53 -1.79 -2.69
CA SER A 202 7.68 -2.09 -1.53
C SER A 202 8.17 -3.28 -0.72
N THR A 203 7.94 -3.24 0.58
CA THR A 203 7.93 -4.44 1.43
C THR A 203 6.85 -5.42 0.95
N ASP A 204 7.00 -6.73 1.30
CA ASP A 204 5.99 -7.75 0.98
C ASP A 204 4.72 -7.59 1.84
N VAL A 205 3.81 -6.76 1.39
CA VAL A 205 2.54 -6.48 2.08
C VAL A 205 1.33 -6.68 1.16
N GLY A 206 0.27 -7.25 1.71
CA GLY A 206 -1.00 -7.42 1.00
C GLY A 206 -0.82 -8.03 -0.41
N GLY A 207 -1.37 -7.37 -1.42
CA GLY A 207 -1.26 -7.76 -2.83
C GLY A 207 -0.05 -7.18 -3.56
N ALA A 208 1.00 -6.72 -2.86
CA ALA A 208 2.16 -6.09 -3.50
C ALA A 208 2.87 -7.04 -4.48
N GLU A 209 3.10 -8.31 -4.07
CA GLU A 209 3.71 -9.33 -4.91
C GLU A 209 2.89 -9.58 -6.20
N GLU A 210 1.56 -9.66 -6.08
CA GLU A 210 0.65 -9.84 -7.23
C GLU A 210 0.74 -8.68 -8.21
N LEU A 211 0.90 -7.44 -7.70
CA LEU A 211 1.02 -6.23 -8.50
C LEU A 211 2.41 -6.06 -9.12
N SER A 212 3.44 -6.59 -8.47
CA SER A 212 4.82 -6.53 -8.97
C SER A 212 5.01 -7.31 -10.27
N GLN A 213 4.22 -8.37 -10.46
CA GLN A 213 4.33 -9.32 -11.56
C GLN A 213 5.77 -9.81 -11.76
N GLU A 214 6.31 -10.45 -10.73
CA GLU A 214 7.68 -11.00 -10.73
C GLU A 214 8.75 -9.92 -10.98
N GLY A 215 8.54 -8.73 -10.46
CA GLY A 215 9.48 -7.61 -10.57
C GLY A 215 9.33 -6.75 -11.83
N ARG A 216 8.36 -7.06 -12.71
CA ARG A 216 8.15 -6.31 -13.96
C ARG A 216 7.66 -4.88 -13.74
N PHE A 217 6.77 -4.66 -12.77
CA PHE A 217 6.12 -3.39 -12.53
C PHE A 217 6.44 -2.79 -11.15
N GLY A 218 7.05 -3.58 -10.29
CA GLY A 218 7.48 -3.15 -8.96
C GLY A 218 8.44 -4.15 -8.35
N GLN A 219 9.25 -3.72 -7.42
CA GLN A 219 10.21 -4.57 -6.73
C GLN A 219 9.81 -4.77 -5.28
N ILE A 220 9.72 -6.03 -4.86
CA ILE A 220 9.51 -6.40 -3.46
C ILE A 220 10.89 -6.48 -2.77
N ILE A 221 10.98 -5.91 -1.57
CA ILE A 221 12.22 -5.79 -0.81
C ILE A 221 12.01 -6.19 0.66
N GLU A 222 13.09 -6.61 1.31
CA GLU A 222 13.08 -6.98 2.73
C GLU A 222 13.81 -5.96 3.62
N SER A 223 14.78 -5.24 3.06
CA SER A 223 15.64 -4.30 3.78
C SER A 223 15.64 -2.89 3.18
N ASN A 224 16.11 -1.92 3.98
CA ASN A 224 16.29 -0.55 3.50
C ASN A 224 17.42 -0.45 2.46
N GLN A 225 18.44 -1.31 2.55
CA GLN A 225 19.52 -1.41 1.56
C GLN A 225 19.01 -1.90 0.21
N GLU A 226 18.18 -2.94 0.21
CA GLU A 226 17.54 -3.42 -1.03
C GLU A 226 16.62 -2.36 -1.64
N ALA A 227 15.90 -1.61 -0.80
CA ALA A 227 15.08 -0.49 -1.29
C ALA A 227 15.94 0.58 -1.96
N ALA A 228 17.06 0.98 -1.36
CA ALA A 228 17.98 1.95 -1.95
C ALA A 228 18.57 1.46 -3.28
N GLN A 229 18.95 0.19 -3.36
CA GLN A 229 19.43 -0.41 -4.62
C GLN A 229 18.35 -0.47 -5.69
N ALA A 230 17.13 -0.89 -5.35
CA ALA A 230 16.00 -0.93 -6.26
C ALA A 230 15.66 0.45 -6.84
N ILE A 231 15.64 1.47 -5.98
CA ILE A 231 15.43 2.87 -6.41
C ILE A 231 16.53 3.30 -7.39
N THR A 232 17.79 3.02 -7.07
CA THR A 232 18.92 3.35 -7.95
C THR A 232 18.75 2.72 -9.33
N ASN A 233 18.31 1.46 -9.41
CA ASN A 233 18.06 0.77 -10.67
C ASN A 233 16.97 1.48 -11.49
N TYR A 234 15.85 1.87 -10.88
CA TYR A 234 14.78 2.61 -11.57
C TYR A 234 15.25 4.00 -12.04
N MET A 235 16.02 4.72 -11.23
CA MET A 235 16.53 6.04 -11.59
C MET A 235 17.52 6.01 -12.77
N THR A 236 18.33 4.95 -12.89
CA THR A 236 19.31 4.80 -13.97
C THR A 236 18.70 4.22 -15.25
N SER A 237 17.72 3.32 -15.14
CA SER A 237 17.05 2.72 -16.31
C SER A 237 16.16 3.71 -17.07
N ALA A 238 15.62 4.74 -16.40
CA ALA A 238 14.82 5.79 -17.01
C ALA A 238 15.65 6.83 -17.80
N SER A 239 16.98 6.70 -17.83
CA SER A 239 17.91 7.61 -18.53
C SER A 239 18.36 7.07 -19.88
N ASN A 240 17.90 5.89 -20.29
CA ASN A 240 18.10 5.26 -21.59
C ASN A 240 16.78 5.19 -22.36
#